data_5a635310f6a4de9695be4900c8be7a2c
#
_entry.id   5a635310f6a4de9695be4900c8be7a2c
#
_cell.length_a   1.000
_cell.length_b   1.000
_cell.length_c   1.000
_cell.angle_alpha   90.00
_cell.angle_beta   90.00
_cell.angle_gamma   90.00
#
_symmetry.space_group_name_H-M   'P 1'
#
loop_
_entity.id
_entity.type
_entity.pdbx_description
1 polymer ?
#
loop_
_entity_poly.entity_id
_entity_poly.type
_entity_poly.pdbx_seq_one_letter_code
_entity_poly.pdbx_strand_id
1 'polypeptide(L)'
;IAVALAITAVVCLLVMRNSPSFTPNTDPVLPKLMAAAKLGVTWEMCFLYAVVFGGFVAFSNYLPTYIKTVYGFSPVDAGARTAGFALAAVIARPIGGALSDRIPPKYVVLVSLAGTALTAFIAVFQPPPDVWSAATFIALALFLGMGTGGVFAWVARRAPAKSVGSVTGIVAAAGGLGGYFPPLVMGATYDKADNDYTVGLLLLVATALIALTYTALKLHAHEPVPRAGPGTVA
;
A
#
# COMPACT_ATOMS: atom_id res chain seq x y z
N ILE A 1 20.21 -10.82 -7.53
CA ILE A 1 19.67 -10.05 -6.39
C ILE A 1 20.78 -9.85 -5.35
N ALA A 2 21.47 -10.90 -4.86
CA ALA A 2 22.49 -10.78 -3.81
C ALA A 2 23.62 -9.81 -4.18
N VAL A 3 24.13 -9.85 -5.41
CA VAL A 3 25.17 -8.93 -5.89
C VAL A 3 24.70 -7.48 -5.88
N ALA A 4 23.48 -7.20 -6.34
CA ALA A 4 22.90 -5.85 -6.32
C ALA A 4 22.74 -5.32 -4.89
N LEU A 5 22.30 -6.16 -3.96
CA LEU A 5 22.18 -5.81 -2.54
C LEU A 5 23.56 -5.53 -1.92
N ALA A 6 24.57 -6.36 -2.24
CA ALA A 6 25.95 -6.15 -1.75
C ALA A 6 26.53 -4.83 -2.28
N ILE A 7 26.36 -4.53 -3.56
CA ILE A 7 26.78 -3.24 -4.15
C ILE A 7 26.09 -2.08 -3.46
N THR A 8 24.76 -2.16 -3.27
CA THR A 8 23.98 -1.12 -2.59
C THR A 8 24.49 -0.92 -1.15
N ALA A 9 24.74 -2.00 -0.40
CA ALA A 9 25.26 -1.92 0.95
C ALA A 9 26.63 -1.22 0.99
N VAL A 10 27.55 -1.57 0.07
CA VAL A 10 28.85 -0.92 -0.03
C VAL A 10 28.72 0.57 -0.36
N VAL A 11 27.86 0.92 -1.33
CA VAL A 11 27.59 2.33 -1.69
C VAL A 11 27.04 3.09 -0.48
N CYS A 12 26.08 2.52 0.26
CA CYS A 12 25.54 3.15 1.46
C CYS A 12 26.63 3.38 2.52
N LEU A 13 27.48 2.40 2.78
CA LEU A 13 28.55 2.53 3.76
C LEU A 13 29.61 3.59 3.38
N LEU A 14 29.89 3.75 2.10
CA LEU A 14 30.91 4.67 1.61
C LEU A 14 30.39 6.11 1.43
N VAL A 15 29.14 6.27 1.02
CA VAL A 15 28.57 7.57 0.59
C VAL A 15 27.66 8.18 1.65
N MET A 16 26.86 7.34 2.37
CA MET A 16 25.91 7.88 3.33
C MET A 16 26.59 8.36 4.61
N ARG A 17 26.35 9.62 4.95
CA ARG A 17 26.79 10.24 6.21
C ARG A 17 25.58 10.75 6.97
N ASN A 18 25.64 10.68 8.29
CA ASN A 18 24.62 11.29 9.14
C ASN A 18 24.60 12.82 8.94
N SER A 19 23.42 13.41 9.06
CA SER A 19 23.28 14.87 9.07
C SER A 19 24.18 15.48 10.16
N PRO A 20 24.79 16.66 9.94
CA PRO A 20 25.55 17.36 10.98
C PRO A 20 24.78 17.60 12.28
N SER A 21 23.45 17.67 12.20
CA SER A 21 22.53 17.81 13.35
C SER A 21 22.08 16.47 13.93
N PHE A 22 22.64 15.34 13.48
CA PHE A 22 22.22 14.02 13.95
C PHE A 22 22.68 13.79 15.39
N THR A 23 21.75 13.66 16.30
CA THR A 23 21.98 13.18 17.67
C THR A 23 21.49 11.73 17.76
N PRO A 24 22.37 10.77 18.15
CA PRO A 24 21.95 9.39 18.33
C PRO A 24 20.83 9.30 19.36
N ASN A 25 19.74 8.64 18.98
CA ASN A 25 18.64 8.42 19.89
C ASN A 25 18.94 7.18 20.75
N THR A 26 19.27 7.38 22.01
CA THR A 26 19.63 6.32 22.98
C THR A 26 18.42 5.75 23.75
N ASP A 27 17.23 6.31 23.54
CA ASP A 27 16.04 5.84 24.25
C ASP A 27 15.65 4.40 23.84
N PRO A 28 15.17 3.58 24.79
CA PRO A 28 14.75 2.21 24.51
C PRO A 28 13.67 2.13 23.44
N VAL A 29 13.82 1.22 22.48
CA VAL A 29 12.89 1.06 21.33
C VAL A 29 11.52 0.57 21.77
N LEU A 30 11.48 -0.40 22.71
CA LEU A 30 10.23 -1.05 23.13
C LEU A 30 9.22 -0.08 23.75
N PRO A 31 9.58 0.80 24.70
CA PRO A 31 8.64 1.80 25.24
C PRO A 31 8.09 2.75 24.17
N LYS A 32 8.90 3.12 23.16
CA LYS A 32 8.45 3.97 22.04
C LYS A 32 7.45 3.26 21.15
N LEU A 33 7.68 1.98 20.84
CA LEU A 33 6.73 1.17 20.07
C LEU A 33 5.43 0.98 20.84
N MET A 34 5.51 0.71 22.14
CA MET A 34 4.32 0.57 22.98
C MET A 34 3.53 1.89 23.08
N ALA A 35 4.21 3.02 23.18
CA ALA A 35 3.56 4.32 23.16
C ALA A 35 2.87 4.62 21.82
N ALA A 36 3.52 4.29 20.70
CA ALA A 36 2.93 4.42 19.37
C ALA A 36 1.74 3.48 19.16
N ALA A 37 1.82 2.24 19.67
CA ALA A 37 0.73 1.26 19.60
C ALA A 37 -0.53 1.67 20.40
N LYS A 38 -0.39 2.52 21.43
CA LYS A 38 -1.53 3.06 22.18
C LYS A 38 -2.30 4.17 21.43
N LEU A 39 -1.75 4.70 20.35
CA LEU A 39 -2.39 5.75 19.58
C LEU A 39 -3.46 5.16 18.65
N GLY A 40 -4.69 5.68 18.70
CA GLY A 40 -5.77 5.26 17.80
C GLY A 40 -5.42 5.44 16.32
N VAL A 41 -4.72 6.53 15.99
CA VAL A 41 -4.25 6.80 14.62
C VAL A 41 -3.36 5.67 14.07
N THR A 42 -2.60 4.99 14.92
CA THR A 42 -1.75 3.87 14.48
C THR A 42 -2.59 2.75 13.88
N TRP A 43 -3.64 2.32 14.57
CA TRP A 43 -4.50 1.22 14.11
C TRP A 43 -5.38 1.61 12.91
N GLU A 44 -5.85 2.86 12.87
CA GLU A 44 -6.55 3.39 11.70
C GLU A 44 -5.67 3.31 10.44
N MET A 45 -4.43 3.79 10.54
CA MET A 45 -3.49 3.76 9.43
C MET A 45 -3.00 2.34 9.12
N CYS A 46 -2.84 1.47 10.12
CA CYS A 46 -2.56 0.05 9.93
C CYS A 46 -3.64 -0.62 9.07
N PHE A 47 -4.91 -0.40 9.40
CA PHE A 47 -6.01 -0.95 8.62
C PHE A 47 -5.99 -0.46 7.17
N LEU A 48 -5.89 0.85 6.94
CA LEU A 48 -5.84 1.40 5.60
C LEU A 48 -4.64 0.90 4.80
N TYR A 49 -3.47 0.84 5.44
CA TYR A 49 -2.25 0.39 4.79
C TYR A 49 -2.27 -1.12 4.51
N ALA A 50 -2.87 -1.92 5.40
CA ALA A 50 -3.09 -3.34 5.16
C ALA A 50 -3.99 -3.60 3.92
N VAL A 51 -4.97 -2.73 3.66
CA VAL A 51 -5.82 -2.84 2.46
C VAL A 51 -5.05 -2.42 1.20
N VAL A 52 -4.44 -1.22 1.17
CA VAL A 52 -3.83 -0.71 -0.07
C VAL A 52 -2.48 -1.38 -0.38
N PHE A 53 -1.58 -1.46 0.60
CA PHE A 53 -0.28 -2.10 0.40
C PHE A 53 -0.39 -3.62 0.47
N GLY A 54 -1.17 -4.13 1.41
CA GLY A 54 -1.46 -5.57 1.49
C GLY A 54 -2.13 -6.09 0.23
N GLY A 55 -3.10 -5.36 -0.32
CA GLY A 55 -3.72 -5.65 -1.61
C GLY A 55 -2.70 -5.68 -2.75
N PHE A 56 -1.79 -4.69 -2.81
CA PHE A 56 -0.70 -4.67 -3.79
C PHE A 56 0.22 -5.90 -3.66
N VAL A 57 0.65 -6.24 -2.45
CA VAL A 57 1.55 -7.40 -2.21
C VAL A 57 0.84 -8.70 -2.56
N ALA A 58 -0.41 -8.86 -2.15
CA ALA A 58 -1.22 -10.03 -2.44
C ALA A 58 -1.36 -10.25 -3.95
N PHE A 59 -1.73 -9.21 -4.69
CA PHE A 59 -1.86 -9.28 -6.14
C PHE A 59 -0.52 -9.49 -6.85
N SER A 60 0.55 -8.82 -6.44
CA SER A 60 1.88 -9.02 -7.00
C SER A 60 2.36 -10.48 -6.91
N ASN A 61 1.98 -11.17 -5.82
CA ASN A 61 2.34 -12.57 -5.62
C ASN A 61 1.40 -13.53 -6.39
N TYR A 62 0.12 -13.21 -6.50
CA TYR A 62 -0.88 -14.11 -7.06
C TYR A 62 -1.15 -13.90 -8.54
N LEU A 63 -0.94 -12.69 -9.06
CA LEU A 63 -1.24 -12.32 -10.43
C LEU A 63 -0.54 -13.20 -11.50
N PRO A 64 0.72 -13.65 -11.33
CA PRO A 64 1.33 -14.57 -12.30
C PRO A 64 0.56 -15.89 -12.43
N THR A 65 0.11 -16.43 -11.29
CA THR A 65 -0.69 -17.66 -11.25
C THR A 65 -2.05 -17.43 -11.90
N TYR A 66 -2.72 -16.32 -11.55
CA TYR A 66 -4.01 -15.93 -12.13
C TYR A 66 -3.93 -15.82 -13.66
N ILE A 67 -2.97 -15.05 -14.18
CA ILE A 67 -2.79 -14.83 -15.63
C ILE A 67 -2.49 -16.15 -16.37
N LYS A 68 -1.70 -17.03 -15.75
CA LYS A 68 -1.40 -18.34 -16.30
C LYS A 68 -2.64 -19.25 -16.36
N THR A 69 -3.41 -19.32 -15.26
CA THR A 69 -4.51 -20.27 -15.13
C THR A 69 -5.78 -19.80 -15.84
N VAL A 70 -6.14 -18.53 -15.71
CA VAL A 70 -7.36 -17.98 -16.31
C VAL A 70 -7.20 -17.72 -17.82
N TYR A 71 -6.06 -17.14 -18.20
CA TYR A 71 -5.84 -16.71 -19.59
C TYR A 71 -4.90 -17.61 -20.40
N GLY A 72 -4.33 -18.65 -19.81
CA GLY A 72 -3.46 -19.59 -20.52
C GLY A 72 -2.12 -19.03 -20.99
N PHE A 73 -1.67 -17.88 -20.46
CA PHE A 73 -0.38 -17.31 -20.84
C PHE A 73 0.81 -18.18 -20.38
N SER A 74 1.92 -18.08 -21.12
CA SER A 74 3.17 -18.70 -20.69
C SER A 74 3.65 -18.14 -19.36
N PRO A 75 4.43 -18.89 -18.54
CA PRO A 75 4.99 -18.38 -17.30
C PRO A 75 5.82 -17.11 -17.48
N VAL A 76 6.51 -16.97 -18.61
CA VAL A 76 7.34 -15.79 -18.93
C VAL A 76 6.46 -14.58 -19.19
N ASP A 77 5.41 -14.73 -20.00
CA ASP A 77 4.46 -13.64 -20.29
C ASP A 77 3.68 -13.22 -19.04
N ALA A 78 3.24 -14.17 -18.23
CA ALA A 78 2.56 -13.90 -16.96
C ALA A 78 3.48 -13.13 -16.00
N GLY A 79 4.76 -13.50 -15.91
CA GLY A 79 5.77 -12.80 -15.14
C GLY A 79 6.02 -11.38 -15.64
N ALA A 80 6.14 -11.16 -16.95
CA ALA A 80 6.34 -9.85 -17.55
C ALA A 80 5.15 -8.91 -17.30
N ARG A 81 3.91 -9.41 -17.44
CA ARG A 81 2.68 -8.63 -17.14
C ARG A 81 2.58 -8.27 -15.68
N THR A 82 2.94 -9.19 -14.78
CA THR A 82 3.00 -8.92 -13.33
C THR A 82 4.09 -7.90 -12.99
N ALA A 83 5.23 -7.93 -13.66
CA ALA A 83 6.25 -6.91 -13.50
C ALA A 83 5.73 -5.52 -13.91
N GLY A 84 4.95 -5.43 -14.98
CA GLY A 84 4.24 -4.20 -15.37
C GLY A 84 3.27 -3.69 -14.31
N PHE A 85 2.47 -4.58 -13.70
CA PHE A 85 1.61 -4.27 -12.55
C PHE A 85 2.41 -3.70 -11.38
N ALA A 86 3.50 -4.39 -10.99
CA ALA A 86 4.33 -3.97 -9.88
C ALA A 86 5.00 -2.61 -10.14
N LEU A 87 5.49 -2.38 -11.36
CA LEU A 87 6.10 -1.13 -11.77
C LEU A 87 5.10 0.04 -11.73
N ALA A 88 3.89 -0.17 -12.25
CA ALA A 88 2.82 0.83 -12.20
C ALA A 88 2.49 1.25 -10.76
N ALA A 89 2.37 0.28 -9.84
CA ALA A 89 2.13 0.57 -8.43
C ALA A 89 3.28 1.33 -7.78
N VAL A 90 4.53 0.96 -8.08
CA VAL A 90 5.73 1.65 -7.54
C VAL A 90 5.79 3.10 -8.02
N ILE A 91 5.50 3.36 -9.30
CA ILE A 91 5.45 4.72 -9.87
C ILE A 91 4.30 5.53 -9.25
N ALA A 92 3.16 4.92 -8.99
CA ALA A 92 2.00 5.60 -8.40
C ALA A 92 2.20 6.02 -6.93
N ARG A 93 3.11 5.38 -6.18
CA ARG A 93 3.37 5.73 -4.76
C ARG A 93 3.84 7.17 -4.57
N PRO A 94 4.92 7.63 -5.22
CA PRO A 94 5.34 9.04 -5.11
C PRO A 94 4.28 10.00 -5.64
N ILE A 95 3.48 9.61 -6.64
CA ILE A 95 2.38 10.43 -7.15
C ILE A 95 1.32 10.63 -6.06
N GLY A 96 0.93 9.55 -5.36
CA GLY A 96 -0.01 9.63 -4.23
C GLY A 96 0.52 10.49 -3.08
N GLY A 97 1.81 10.38 -2.75
CA GLY A 97 2.49 11.24 -1.78
C GLY A 97 2.47 12.71 -2.19
N ALA A 98 2.94 13.04 -3.40
CA ALA A 98 2.99 14.40 -3.92
C ALA A 98 1.58 15.04 -4.06
N LEU A 99 0.58 14.24 -4.44
CA LEU A 99 -0.80 14.71 -4.48
C LEU A 99 -1.31 15.04 -3.07
N SER A 100 -0.91 14.23 -2.09
CA SER A 100 -1.23 14.46 -0.68
C SER A 100 -0.58 15.70 -0.09
N ASP A 101 0.46 16.25 -0.72
CA ASP A 101 1.04 17.54 -0.32
C ASP A 101 0.17 18.72 -0.77
N ARG A 102 -0.59 18.56 -1.85
CA ARG A 102 -1.43 19.60 -2.45
C ARG A 102 -2.88 19.57 -1.96
N ILE A 103 -3.40 18.38 -1.71
CA ILE A 103 -4.77 18.15 -1.22
C ILE A 103 -4.74 17.31 0.05
N PRO A 104 -5.77 17.36 0.92
CA PRO A 104 -5.79 16.52 2.11
C PRO A 104 -5.63 15.03 1.77
N PRO A 105 -4.70 14.31 2.42
CA PRO A 105 -4.41 12.89 2.13
C PRO A 105 -5.63 11.99 2.17
N LYS A 106 -6.63 12.34 2.99
CA LYS A 106 -7.92 11.67 3.06
C LYS A 106 -8.54 11.48 1.67
N TYR A 107 -8.60 12.54 0.85
CA TYR A 107 -9.22 12.45 -0.48
C TYR A 107 -8.41 11.59 -1.44
N VAL A 108 -7.08 11.63 -1.34
CA VAL A 108 -6.21 10.73 -2.12
C VAL A 108 -6.49 9.27 -1.77
N VAL A 109 -6.62 8.96 -0.48
CA VAL A 109 -6.93 7.60 0.00
C VAL A 109 -8.35 7.19 -0.40
N LEU A 110 -9.34 8.09 -0.30
CA LEU A 110 -10.71 7.80 -0.72
C LEU A 110 -10.79 7.46 -2.22
N VAL A 111 -10.19 8.28 -3.08
CA VAL A 111 -10.13 8.03 -4.54
C VAL A 111 -9.40 6.71 -4.84
N SER A 112 -8.31 6.46 -4.14
CA SER A 112 -7.55 5.22 -4.27
C SER A 112 -8.39 3.99 -3.90
N LEU A 113 -9.08 4.01 -2.76
CA LEU A 113 -9.93 2.90 -2.31
C LEU A 113 -11.14 2.69 -3.23
N ALA A 114 -11.77 3.77 -3.69
CA ALA A 114 -12.89 3.70 -4.65
C ALA A 114 -12.42 3.11 -5.99
N GLY A 115 -11.29 3.57 -6.52
CA GLY A 115 -10.68 3.03 -7.74
C GLY A 115 -10.25 1.58 -7.58
N THR A 116 -9.67 1.21 -6.43
CA THR A 116 -9.34 -0.20 -6.11
C THR A 116 -10.59 -1.07 -6.10
N ALA A 117 -11.66 -0.65 -5.42
CA ALA A 117 -12.91 -1.41 -5.37
C ALA A 117 -13.52 -1.58 -6.76
N LEU A 118 -13.55 -0.51 -7.56
CA LEU A 118 -14.09 -0.55 -8.92
C LEU A 118 -13.28 -1.47 -9.84
N THR A 119 -11.95 -1.32 -9.86
CA THR A 119 -11.10 -2.12 -10.75
C THR A 119 -11.03 -3.58 -10.31
N ALA A 120 -11.03 -3.87 -9.01
CA ALA A 120 -11.15 -5.22 -8.49
C ALA A 120 -12.50 -5.84 -8.84
N PHE A 121 -13.60 -5.07 -8.78
CA PHE A 121 -14.92 -5.53 -9.20
C PHE A 121 -14.98 -5.86 -10.69
N ILE A 122 -14.38 -5.02 -11.55
CA ILE A 122 -14.25 -5.31 -12.99
C ILE A 122 -13.46 -6.61 -13.22
N ALA A 123 -12.38 -6.83 -12.44
CA ALA A 123 -11.58 -8.04 -12.56
C ALA A 123 -12.35 -9.33 -12.21
N VAL A 124 -13.41 -9.25 -11.38
CA VAL A 124 -14.29 -10.41 -11.08
C VAL A 124 -14.92 -10.99 -12.35
N PHE A 125 -15.27 -10.14 -13.32
CA PHE A 125 -15.85 -10.57 -14.58
C PHE A 125 -14.84 -11.15 -15.58
N GLN A 126 -13.59 -11.30 -15.17
CA GLN A 126 -12.51 -11.89 -15.98
C GLN A 126 -12.47 -11.31 -17.41
N PRO A 127 -12.24 -9.98 -17.57
CA PRO A 127 -12.26 -9.36 -18.89
C PRO A 127 -11.31 -10.08 -19.84
N PRO A 128 -11.62 -10.11 -21.16
CA PRO A 128 -10.84 -10.89 -22.14
C PRO A 128 -9.35 -10.51 -22.09
N PRO A 129 -8.43 -11.45 -22.44
CA PRO A 129 -6.98 -11.31 -22.30
C PRO A 129 -6.35 -10.35 -23.35
N ASP A 130 -6.89 -9.18 -23.44
CA ASP A 130 -6.52 -8.11 -24.37
C ASP A 130 -6.14 -6.83 -23.63
N VAL A 131 -6.31 -5.69 -24.29
CA VAL A 131 -6.06 -4.35 -23.73
C VAL A 131 -6.94 -4.09 -22.50
N TRP A 132 -8.15 -4.63 -22.43
CA TRP A 132 -9.09 -4.38 -21.32
C TRP A 132 -8.63 -5.01 -20.01
N SER A 133 -8.18 -6.28 -20.05
CA SER A 133 -7.62 -6.93 -18.85
C SER A 133 -6.34 -6.23 -18.40
N ALA A 134 -5.45 -5.88 -19.33
CA ALA A 134 -4.23 -5.15 -19.02
C ALA A 134 -4.52 -3.78 -18.40
N ALA A 135 -5.47 -3.01 -18.96
CA ALA A 135 -5.89 -1.72 -18.43
C ALA A 135 -6.48 -1.85 -17.02
N THR A 136 -7.31 -2.89 -16.78
CA THR A 136 -7.91 -3.15 -15.47
C THR A 136 -6.85 -3.40 -14.40
N PHE A 137 -5.87 -4.28 -14.67
CA PHE A 137 -4.82 -4.58 -13.70
C PHE A 137 -3.84 -3.44 -13.51
N ILE A 138 -3.49 -2.71 -14.57
CA ILE A 138 -2.65 -1.51 -14.43
C ILE A 138 -3.37 -0.42 -13.64
N ALA A 139 -4.65 -0.18 -13.90
CA ALA A 139 -5.45 0.77 -13.12
C ALA A 139 -5.54 0.35 -11.64
N LEU A 140 -5.78 -0.94 -11.36
CA LEU A 140 -5.75 -1.48 -10.00
C LEU A 140 -4.40 -1.20 -9.31
N ALA A 141 -3.28 -1.45 -10.01
CA ALA A 141 -1.93 -1.18 -9.51
C ALA A 141 -1.73 0.31 -9.19
N LEU A 142 -2.17 1.19 -10.09
CA LEU A 142 -2.06 2.65 -9.90
C LEU A 142 -2.85 3.12 -8.66
N PHE A 143 -4.08 2.64 -8.47
CA PHE A 143 -4.88 2.99 -7.30
C PHE A 143 -4.28 2.44 -6.01
N LEU A 144 -3.85 1.18 -5.96
CA LEU A 144 -3.19 0.60 -4.80
C LEU A 144 -1.88 1.33 -4.45
N GLY A 145 -1.08 1.66 -5.47
CA GLY A 145 0.15 2.44 -5.30
C GLY A 145 -0.10 3.85 -4.79
N MET A 146 -1.04 4.56 -5.39
CA MET A 146 -1.42 5.91 -4.98
C MET A 146 -1.93 5.95 -3.53
N GLY A 147 -2.77 4.97 -3.14
CA GLY A 147 -3.25 4.84 -1.76
C GLY A 147 -2.13 4.58 -0.77
N THR A 148 -1.14 3.78 -1.15
CA THR A 148 0.05 3.51 -0.34
C THR A 148 0.81 4.81 -0.02
N GLY A 149 1.06 5.67 -1.02
CA GLY A 149 1.68 6.97 -0.83
C GLY A 149 0.82 7.92 0.00
N GLY A 150 -0.49 7.93 -0.25
CA GLY A 150 -1.46 8.75 0.48
C GLY A 150 -1.56 8.41 1.96
N VAL A 151 -1.56 7.11 2.32
CA VAL A 151 -1.59 6.68 3.73
C VAL A 151 -0.34 7.12 4.47
N PHE A 152 0.86 6.98 3.90
CA PHE A 152 2.09 7.45 4.56
C PHE A 152 2.13 8.97 4.72
N ALA A 153 1.69 9.73 3.72
CA ALA A 153 1.54 11.17 3.86
C ALA A 153 0.54 11.53 4.98
N TRP A 154 -0.50 10.72 5.14
CA TRP A 154 -1.48 10.92 6.21
C TRP A 154 -0.93 10.58 7.59
N VAL A 155 -0.16 9.49 7.72
CA VAL A 155 0.60 9.17 8.95
C VAL A 155 1.48 10.33 9.36
N ALA A 156 2.25 10.89 8.42
CA ALA A 156 3.16 12.01 8.70
C ALA A 156 2.42 13.25 9.23
N ARG A 157 1.17 13.48 8.82
CA ARG A 157 0.35 14.60 9.29
C ARG A 157 -0.36 14.35 10.61
N ARG A 158 -0.84 13.12 10.87
CA ARG A 158 -1.68 12.81 12.04
C ARG A 158 -0.89 12.28 13.24
N ALA A 159 0.24 11.62 13.02
CA ALA A 159 1.04 11.10 14.11
C ALA A 159 1.78 12.23 14.85
N PRO A 160 1.88 12.17 16.20
CA PRO A 160 2.67 13.11 16.97
C PRO A 160 4.13 13.12 16.48
N ALA A 161 4.75 14.29 16.36
CA ALA A 161 6.09 14.44 15.78
C ALA A 161 7.15 13.52 16.41
N LYS A 162 7.07 13.31 17.74
CA LYS A 162 7.99 12.43 18.49
C LYS A 162 7.77 10.93 18.19
N SER A 163 6.61 10.54 17.68
CA SER A 163 6.20 9.14 17.46
C SER A 163 6.04 8.75 16.01
N VAL A 164 6.20 9.69 15.05
CA VAL A 164 5.97 9.44 13.61
C VAL A 164 6.75 8.22 13.12
N GLY A 165 8.05 8.10 13.46
CA GLY A 165 8.87 6.96 13.03
C GLY A 165 8.36 5.62 13.56
N SER A 166 7.96 5.57 14.85
CA SER A 166 7.42 4.33 15.46
C SER A 166 6.05 3.97 14.90
N VAL A 167 5.17 4.96 14.68
CA VAL A 167 3.87 4.75 14.02
C VAL A 167 4.07 4.24 12.60
N THR A 168 4.95 4.88 11.82
CA THR A 168 5.28 4.46 10.46
C THR A 168 5.79 3.02 10.41
N GLY A 169 6.64 2.62 11.36
CA GLY A 169 7.16 1.25 11.45
C GLY A 169 6.06 0.22 11.72
N ILE A 170 5.14 0.50 12.66
CA ILE A 170 4.00 -0.39 12.96
C ILE A 170 3.06 -0.49 11.75
N VAL A 171 2.75 0.65 11.11
CA VAL A 171 1.90 0.70 9.92
C VAL A 171 2.53 -0.09 8.75
N ALA A 172 3.84 0.05 8.54
CA ALA A 172 4.54 -0.72 7.51
C ALA A 172 4.49 -2.23 7.77
N ALA A 173 4.67 -2.67 9.02
CA ALA A 173 4.54 -4.06 9.40
C ALA A 173 3.12 -4.61 9.16
N ALA A 174 2.09 -3.83 9.52
CA ALA A 174 0.70 -4.20 9.27
C ALA A 174 0.40 -4.37 7.78
N GLY A 175 0.98 -3.54 6.90
CA GLY A 175 0.87 -3.71 5.45
C GLY A 175 1.47 -5.01 4.94
N GLY A 176 2.63 -5.41 5.45
CA GLY A 176 3.23 -6.71 5.14
C GLY A 176 2.33 -7.89 5.54
N LEU A 177 1.76 -7.84 6.76
CA LEU A 177 0.80 -8.83 7.23
C LEU A 177 -0.50 -8.84 6.40
N GLY A 178 -1.00 -7.66 6.00
CA GLY A 178 -2.16 -7.52 5.12
C GLY A 178 -1.97 -8.19 3.76
N GLY A 179 -0.73 -8.26 3.25
CA GLY A 179 -0.40 -8.94 2.00
C GLY A 179 -0.29 -10.46 2.12
N TYR A 180 -0.24 -11.00 3.34
CA TYR A 180 -0.08 -12.44 3.58
C TYR A 180 -1.42 -13.20 3.52
N PHE A 181 -2.47 -12.65 4.14
CA PHE A 181 -3.76 -13.36 4.26
C PHE A 181 -4.52 -13.52 2.94
N PRO A 182 -4.65 -12.51 2.05
CA PRO A 182 -5.44 -12.65 0.83
C PRO A 182 -4.98 -13.79 -0.09
N PRO A 183 -3.67 -14.00 -0.35
CA PRO A 183 -3.22 -15.16 -1.14
C PRO A 183 -3.59 -16.50 -0.53
N LEU A 184 -3.61 -16.63 0.79
CA LEU A 184 -4.06 -17.86 1.47
C LEU A 184 -5.54 -18.10 1.22
N VAL A 185 -6.38 -17.06 1.34
CA VAL A 185 -7.82 -17.16 1.06
C VAL A 185 -8.03 -17.48 -0.42
N MET A 186 -7.35 -16.79 -1.33
CA MET A 186 -7.44 -17.06 -2.77
C MET A 186 -7.05 -18.50 -3.12
N GLY A 187 -5.98 -19.02 -2.50
CA GLY A 187 -5.56 -20.40 -2.69
C GLY A 187 -6.54 -21.43 -2.10
N ALA A 188 -7.12 -21.13 -0.93
CA ALA A 188 -8.08 -22.02 -0.27
C ALA A 188 -9.46 -22.04 -0.94
N THR A 189 -9.85 -20.92 -1.59
CA THR A 189 -11.15 -20.75 -2.25
C THR A 189 -11.10 -20.92 -3.76
N TYR A 190 -9.92 -21.27 -4.31
CA TYR A 190 -9.77 -21.49 -5.74
C TYR A 190 -10.52 -22.73 -6.19
N ASP A 191 -11.46 -22.56 -7.12
CA ASP A 191 -12.10 -23.67 -7.79
C ASP A 191 -11.30 -24.13 -9.00
N LYS A 192 -10.82 -25.37 -8.93
CA LYS A 192 -10.01 -25.98 -10.00
C LYS A 192 -10.83 -26.38 -11.22
N ALA A 193 -12.13 -26.61 -11.05
CA ALA A 193 -12.99 -27.03 -12.14
C ALA A 193 -13.25 -25.88 -13.12
N ASP A 194 -13.50 -24.68 -12.57
CA ASP A 194 -13.87 -23.50 -13.35
C ASP A 194 -12.76 -22.45 -13.47
N ASN A 195 -11.58 -22.71 -12.89
CA ASN A 195 -10.47 -21.73 -12.76
C ASN A 195 -10.95 -20.41 -12.13
N ASP A 196 -11.82 -20.51 -11.13
CA ASP A 196 -12.51 -19.36 -10.55
C ASP A 196 -11.76 -18.77 -9.34
N TYR A 197 -11.53 -17.48 -9.40
CA TYR A 197 -10.92 -16.65 -8.35
C TYR A 197 -11.90 -15.60 -7.78
N THR A 198 -13.17 -15.71 -8.09
CA THR A 198 -14.22 -14.75 -7.73
C THR A 198 -14.22 -14.43 -6.24
N VAL A 199 -14.11 -15.43 -5.37
CA VAL A 199 -14.13 -15.24 -3.91
C VAL A 199 -12.98 -14.34 -3.46
N GLY A 200 -11.76 -14.59 -3.95
CA GLY A 200 -10.59 -13.78 -3.59
C GLY A 200 -10.68 -12.33 -4.09
N LEU A 201 -11.19 -12.14 -5.30
CA LEU A 201 -11.42 -10.81 -5.86
C LEU A 201 -12.53 -10.06 -5.13
N LEU A 202 -13.64 -10.72 -4.81
CA LEU A 202 -14.73 -10.13 -4.01
C LEU A 202 -14.27 -9.78 -2.59
N LEU A 203 -13.35 -10.54 -2.00
CA LEU A 203 -12.75 -10.18 -0.71
C LEU A 203 -11.98 -8.86 -0.80
N LEU A 204 -11.22 -8.63 -1.88
CA LEU A 204 -10.54 -7.36 -2.10
C LEU A 204 -11.55 -6.22 -2.29
N VAL A 205 -12.60 -6.44 -3.07
CA VAL A 205 -13.69 -5.46 -3.23
C VAL A 205 -14.31 -5.11 -1.88
N ALA A 206 -14.70 -6.12 -1.11
CA ALA A 206 -15.33 -5.93 0.20
C ALA A 206 -14.42 -5.17 1.17
N THR A 207 -13.14 -5.57 1.27
CA THR A 207 -12.18 -4.88 2.15
C THR A 207 -11.93 -3.44 1.72
N ALA A 208 -11.83 -3.16 0.41
CA ALA A 208 -11.69 -1.82 -0.12
C ALA A 208 -12.93 -0.95 0.16
N LEU A 209 -14.15 -1.50 0.01
CA LEU A 209 -15.40 -0.79 0.33
C LEU A 209 -15.56 -0.54 1.83
N ILE A 210 -15.20 -1.49 2.69
CA ILE A 210 -15.19 -1.30 4.14
C ILE A 210 -14.21 -0.18 4.51
N ALA A 211 -12.99 -0.19 3.96
CA ALA A 211 -11.99 0.85 4.20
C ALA A 211 -12.45 2.22 3.66
N LEU A 212 -13.07 2.25 2.48
CA LEU A 212 -13.65 3.45 1.89
C LEU A 212 -14.73 4.06 2.80
N THR A 213 -15.69 3.24 3.22
CA THR A 213 -16.79 3.65 4.10
C THR A 213 -16.27 4.14 5.45
N TYR A 214 -15.35 3.39 6.06
CA TYR A 214 -14.69 3.78 7.29
C TYR A 214 -13.97 5.13 7.16
N THR A 215 -13.21 5.32 6.09
CA THR A 215 -12.49 6.56 5.81
C THR A 215 -13.44 7.73 5.59
N ALA A 216 -14.53 7.51 4.85
CA ALA A 216 -15.51 8.55 4.58
C ALA A 216 -16.24 9.01 5.85
N LEU A 217 -16.71 8.07 6.67
CA LEU A 217 -17.59 8.35 7.81
C LEU A 217 -16.84 8.71 9.09
N LYS A 218 -15.77 7.97 9.42
CA LYS A 218 -15.10 8.09 10.72
C LYS A 218 -13.94 9.09 10.72
N LEU A 219 -13.20 9.18 9.63
CA LEU A 219 -11.99 10.02 9.61
C LEU A 219 -12.26 11.49 9.26
N HIS A 220 -13.52 11.88 9.14
CA HIS A 220 -13.91 13.27 8.88
C HIS A 220 -13.64 14.22 10.07
N ALA A 221 -13.63 13.70 11.28
CA ALA A 221 -13.63 14.50 12.51
C ALA A 221 -12.23 14.88 13.04
N HIS A 222 -11.14 14.40 12.40
CA HIS A 222 -9.78 14.55 12.93
C HIS A 222 -8.81 15.07 11.88
N GLU A 223 -9.04 16.27 11.33
CA GLU A 223 -7.97 16.97 10.63
C GLU A 223 -7.08 17.66 11.67
N PRO A 224 -5.76 17.38 11.71
CA PRO A 224 -4.85 18.07 12.60
C PRO A 224 -4.69 19.53 12.16
N VAL A 225 -4.55 20.42 13.12
CA VAL A 225 -4.14 21.82 12.93
C VAL A 225 -2.92 21.87 12.01
N PRO A 226 -2.91 22.72 10.96
CA PRO A 226 -1.74 22.90 10.10
C PRO A 226 -0.51 23.20 10.98
N ARG A 227 0.56 22.45 10.81
CA ARG A 227 1.84 22.78 11.44
C ARG A 227 2.24 24.16 10.91
N ALA A 228 2.43 25.13 11.79
CA ALA A 228 3.06 26.38 11.44
C ALA A 228 4.41 26.07 10.76
N GLY A 229 4.61 26.58 9.54
CA GLY A 229 5.84 26.36 8.78
C GLY A 229 7.04 26.82 9.59
N PRO A 230 8.25 26.28 9.33
CA PRO A 230 9.48 26.79 9.94
C PRO A 230 9.77 28.18 9.34
N GLY A 231 9.26 29.25 9.98
CA GLY A 231 9.50 30.60 9.43
C GLY A 231 8.76 31.77 10.06
N THR A 232 8.23 31.60 11.26
CA THR A 232 7.77 32.78 12.02
C THR A 232 8.40 32.76 13.40
N VAL A 233 9.69 33.08 13.41
CA VAL A 233 10.33 33.64 14.61
C VAL A 233 10.30 35.15 14.41
N ALA A 234 9.41 35.81 15.13
CA ALA A 234 9.47 37.23 15.38
C ALA A 234 10.49 37.53 16.50
#